data_b82d1a349352125e09f91f11a1d19d14
#
_entry.id   b82d1a349352125e09f91f11a1d19d14
#
_cell.length_a   1.000
_cell.length_b   1.000
_cell.length_c   1.000
_cell.angle_alpha   90.00
_cell.angle_beta   90.00
_cell.angle_gamma   90.00
#
_symmetry.space_group_name_H-M   'P 1'
#
loop_
_entity.id
_entity.type
_entity.pdbx_description
1 polymer ?
#
loop_
_entity_poly.entity_id
_entity_poly.type
_entity_poly.pdbx_seq_one_letter_code
_entity_poly.pdbx_strand_id
1 'polypeptide(L)'
;MLRPPFSQESISIDKWDVIVIGAGAAGLMTCLELPDNLNVLLLNRNTSKRSSSRWAQGGIASVVRPEDSFALHIEDTLKAGDDLCDVSAVEMLVREAPSCVNRLQNLGMIFDQSSDQLSTTLEAAHSCRRVLHVKDRTGRALVEVLEDHVENKENILHCRGVRVTDLLIENEVCSGVQVLDGSS
;
A
#
# COMPACT_ATOMS: atom_id res chain seq x y z
N MET A 1 0.50 7.72 22.76
CA MET A 1 1.75 7.52 23.54
C MET A 1 2.78 6.94 22.59
N LEU A 2 3.82 7.68 22.21
CA LEU A 2 4.88 7.16 21.33
C LEU A 2 5.60 6.02 22.06
N ARG A 3 5.61 4.82 21.49
CA ARG A 3 6.44 3.71 22.00
C ARG A 3 7.91 4.16 21.95
N PRO A 4 8.73 3.85 22.96
CA PRO A 4 10.14 4.24 22.98
C PRO A 4 10.90 3.64 21.79
N PRO A 5 12.03 4.24 21.37
CA PRO A 5 12.87 3.68 20.32
C PRO A 5 13.33 2.27 20.77
N PHE A 6 13.18 1.31 19.87
CA PHE A 6 13.44 -0.11 20.14
C PHE A 6 14.89 -0.35 20.52
N SER A 7 15.12 -1.08 21.61
CA SER A 7 16.38 -1.75 21.85
C SER A 7 16.48 -2.97 20.92
N GLN A 8 17.69 -3.32 20.48
CA GLN A 8 17.95 -4.53 19.68
C GLN A 8 17.33 -5.81 20.28
N GLU A 9 17.15 -5.85 21.60
CA GLU A 9 16.49 -6.94 22.33
C GLU A 9 15.00 -7.09 22.00
N SER A 10 14.31 -6.05 21.50
CA SER A 10 12.87 -6.10 21.16
C SER A 10 12.59 -6.69 19.76
N ILE A 11 13.58 -6.69 18.87
CA ILE A 11 13.48 -7.32 17.54
C ILE A 11 13.88 -8.80 17.62
N SER A 12 14.46 -9.20 18.75
CA SER A 12 14.88 -10.56 19.02
C SER A 12 13.63 -11.46 19.07
N ILE A 13 13.28 -12.01 17.96
CA ILE A 13 13.60 -13.24 17.54
C ILE A 13 12.51 -14.27 17.43
N ASP A 14 11.73 -14.67 18.25
CA ASP A 14 11.20 -16.02 18.14
C ASP A 14 9.72 -16.16 17.82
N LYS A 15 9.01 -15.09 17.38
CA LYS A 15 7.55 -15.18 17.35
C LYS A 15 6.86 -14.30 16.29
N TRP A 16 7.44 -14.11 15.14
CA TRP A 16 6.76 -13.44 14.06
C TRP A 16 6.17 -14.47 13.11
N ASP A 17 4.85 -14.41 12.92
CA ASP A 17 4.16 -15.24 11.93
C ASP A 17 4.39 -14.70 10.53
N VAL A 18 4.49 -13.36 10.40
CA VAL A 18 4.71 -12.68 9.12
C VAL A 18 5.72 -11.54 9.28
N ILE A 19 6.66 -11.44 8.35
CA ILE A 19 7.57 -10.29 8.22
C ILE A 19 7.22 -9.55 6.92
N VAL A 20 6.82 -8.29 7.04
CA VAL A 20 6.53 -7.41 5.90
C VAL A 20 7.71 -6.47 5.70
N ILE A 21 8.29 -6.47 4.49
CA ILE A 21 9.44 -5.64 4.16
C ILE A 21 8.97 -4.44 3.33
N GLY A 22 9.03 -3.26 3.93
CA GLY A 22 8.68 -1.99 3.31
C GLY A 22 7.32 -1.46 3.75
N ALA A 23 7.29 -0.23 4.28
CA ALA A 23 6.09 0.50 4.71
C ALA A 23 5.62 1.49 3.63
N GLY A 24 5.56 1.06 2.38
CA GLY A 24 4.80 1.72 1.32
C GLY A 24 3.33 1.31 1.35
N ALA A 25 2.52 1.81 0.40
CA ALA A 25 1.09 1.50 0.32
C ALA A 25 0.79 -0.01 0.35
N ALA A 26 1.54 -0.80 -0.41
CA ALA A 26 1.35 -2.25 -0.48
C ALA A 26 1.64 -2.94 0.86
N GLY A 27 2.79 -2.64 1.49
CA GLY A 27 3.16 -3.27 2.77
C GLY A 27 2.23 -2.87 3.91
N LEU A 28 1.81 -1.60 3.97
CA LEU A 28 0.84 -1.14 4.96
C LEU A 28 -0.52 -1.82 4.77
N MET A 29 -1.01 -1.90 3.53
CA MET A 29 -2.27 -2.58 3.25
C MET A 29 -2.17 -4.08 3.57
N THR A 30 -1.07 -4.74 3.21
CA THR A 30 -0.83 -6.15 3.59
C THR A 30 -0.95 -6.33 5.11
N CYS A 31 -0.32 -5.48 5.91
CA CYS A 31 -0.44 -5.54 7.36
C CYS A 31 -1.89 -5.42 7.86
N LEU A 32 -2.71 -4.59 7.20
CA LEU A 32 -4.11 -4.39 7.60
C LEU A 32 -5.04 -5.54 7.17
N GLU A 33 -4.71 -6.25 6.12
CA GLU A 33 -5.50 -7.39 5.61
C GLU A 33 -5.11 -8.72 6.26
N LEU A 34 -3.99 -8.79 6.97
CA LEU A 34 -3.61 -9.99 7.73
C LEU A 34 -4.53 -10.18 8.95
N PRO A 35 -4.87 -11.44 9.29
CA PRO A 35 -5.65 -11.77 10.47
C PRO A 35 -5.03 -11.23 11.78
N ASP A 36 -5.88 -10.75 12.68
CA ASP A 36 -5.44 -10.13 13.95
C ASP A 36 -4.76 -11.09 14.93
N ASN A 37 -4.90 -12.40 14.72
CA ASN A 37 -4.23 -13.43 15.52
C ASN A 37 -2.77 -13.70 15.09
N LEU A 38 -2.29 -13.09 14.00
CA LEU A 38 -0.91 -13.20 13.54
C LEU A 38 -0.06 -12.06 14.12
N ASN A 39 1.13 -12.41 14.62
CA ASN A 39 2.13 -11.42 15.01
C ASN A 39 2.89 -10.95 13.78
N VAL A 40 2.78 -9.68 13.44
CA VAL A 40 3.35 -9.10 12.23
C VAL A 40 4.50 -8.15 12.55
N LEU A 41 5.64 -8.37 11.91
CA LEU A 41 6.78 -7.45 11.95
C LEU A 41 6.85 -6.66 10.64
N LEU A 42 6.61 -5.35 10.71
CA LEU A 42 6.77 -4.45 9.58
C LEU A 42 8.12 -3.74 9.65
N LEU A 43 9.00 -4.01 8.70
CA LEU A 43 10.33 -3.43 8.62
C LEU A 43 10.40 -2.32 7.59
N ASN A 44 10.89 -1.15 7.99
CA ASN A 44 11.05 0.01 7.11
C ASN A 44 12.46 0.60 7.22
N ARG A 45 13.14 0.70 6.07
CA ARG A 45 14.48 1.29 5.98
C ARG A 45 14.53 2.75 6.41
N ASN A 46 13.48 3.51 6.12
CA ASN A 46 13.47 4.93 6.40
C ASN A 46 13.01 5.22 7.84
N THR A 47 13.75 6.07 8.53
CA THR A 47 13.34 6.64 9.82
C THR A 47 12.32 7.78 9.63
N SER A 48 12.39 8.47 8.50
CA SER A 48 11.48 9.56 8.14
C SER A 48 10.28 9.05 7.34
N LYS A 49 9.20 9.80 7.35
CA LYS A 49 7.97 9.53 6.56
C LYS A 49 8.19 9.72 5.04
N ARG A 50 9.28 9.17 4.48
CA ARG A 50 9.63 9.23 3.05
C ARG A 50 9.40 7.88 2.39
N SER A 51 8.53 7.81 1.41
CA SER A 51 8.34 6.64 0.55
C SER A 51 7.89 7.10 -0.84
N SER A 52 8.14 6.29 -1.87
CA SER A 52 7.63 6.56 -3.22
C SER A 52 6.11 6.70 -3.21
N SER A 53 5.42 5.85 -2.45
CA SER A 53 3.95 5.93 -2.28
C SER A 53 3.51 7.28 -1.70
N ARG A 54 4.24 7.82 -0.73
CA ARG A 54 3.91 9.12 -0.10
C ARG A 54 4.11 10.31 -1.04
N TRP A 55 5.06 10.19 -1.98
CA TRP A 55 5.36 11.22 -2.97
C TRP A 55 4.56 11.09 -4.26
N ALA A 56 3.76 10.04 -4.40
CA ALA A 56 2.90 9.87 -5.55
C ALA A 56 1.84 10.99 -5.60
N GLN A 57 1.87 11.77 -6.69
CA GLN A 57 0.98 12.91 -6.91
C GLN A 57 -0.23 12.53 -7.77
N GLY A 58 -0.10 11.48 -8.60
CA GLY A 58 -1.20 10.92 -9.38
C GLY A 58 -2.34 10.41 -8.52
N GLY A 59 -3.43 10.08 -9.16
CA GLY A 59 -4.62 9.56 -8.49
C GLY A 59 -4.67 8.02 -8.47
N ILE A 60 -5.85 7.52 -8.17
CA ILE A 60 -6.20 6.10 -8.23
C ILE A 60 -7.28 5.93 -9.29
N ALA A 61 -6.98 5.18 -10.35
CA ALA A 61 -7.93 4.90 -11.41
C ALA A 61 -8.92 3.82 -10.97
N SER A 62 -10.22 4.10 -11.08
CA SER A 62 -11.28 3.14 -10.73
C SER A 62 -12.55 3.44 -11.49
N VAL A 63 -13.27 2.41 -11.91
CA VAL A 63 -14.59 2.53 -12.55
C VAL A 63 -15.64 2.83 -11.47
N VAL A 64 -15.91 4.10 -11.27
CA VAL A 64 -16.87 4.60 -10.25
C VAL A 64 -18.04 5.38 -10.86
N ARG A 65 -18.05 5.56 -12.19
CA ARG A 65 -19.07 6.32 -12.89
C ARG A 65 -19.85 5.46 -13.87
N PRO A 66 -21.15 5.74 -14.10
CA PRO A 66 -22.00 4.93 -14.97
C PRO A 66 -21.61 5.01 -16.45
N GLU A 67 -20.95 6.09 -16.88
CA GLU A 67 -20.47 6.27 -18.25
C GLU A 67 -19.15 5.54 -18.54
N ASP A 68 -18.51 4.93 -17.54
CA ASP A 68 -17.29 4.14 -17.66
C ASP A 68 -17.60 2.64 -17.55
N SER A 69 -16.64 1.79 -17.94
CA SER A 69 -16.75 0.34 -17.82
C SER A 69 -15.42 -0.34 -17.56
N PHE A 70 -15.46 -1.52 -16.96
CA PHE A 70 -14.28 -2.37 -16.78
C PHE A 70 -13.60 -2.68 -18.12
N ALA A 71 -14.39 -2.93 -19.17
CA ALA A 71 -13.85 -3.25 -20.50
C ALA A 71 -13.01 -2.09 -21.05
N LEU A 72 -13.52 -0.85 -20.98
CA LEU A 72 -12.77 0.34 -21.41
C LEU A 72 -11.51 0.57 -20.58
N HIS A 73 -11.58 0.35 -19.25
CA HIS A 73 -10.42 0.54 -18.40
C HIS A 73 -9.34 -0.53 -18.66
N ILE A 74 -9.74 -1.79 -18.90
CA ILE A 74 -8.83 -2.87 -19.27
C ILE A 74 -8.17 -2.55 -20.62
N GLU A 75 -8.94 -2.16 -21.63
CA GLU A 75 -8.44 -1.79 -22.96
C GLU A 75 -7.42 -0.65 -22.89
N ASP A 76 -7.75 0.44 -22.19
CA ASP A 76 -6.84 1.58 -21.96
C ASP A 76 -5.53 1.14 -21.29
N THR A 77 -5.62 0.26 -20.28
CA THR A 77 -4.45 -0.22 -19.55
C THR A 77 -3.55 -1.10 -20.41
N LEU A 78 -4.14 -2.04 -21.16
CA LEU A 78 -3.39 -2.91 -22.07
C LEU A 78 -2.72 -2.11 -23.18
N LYS A 79 -3.43 -1.13 -23.75
CA LYS A 79 -2.90 -0.23 -24.77
C LYS A 79 -1.73 0.62 -24.25
N ALA A 80 -1.82 1.13 -23.02
CA ALA A 80 -0.75 1.90 -22.39
C ALA A 80 0.47 1.05 -22.06
N GLY A 81 0.27 -0.22 -21.79
CA GLY A 81 1.32 -1.16 -21.41
C GLY A 81 2.09 -1.77 -22.60
N ASP A 82 1.66 -1.52 -23.85
CA ASP A 82 2.37 -1.88 -25.09
C ASP A 82 2.94 -3.32 -25.06
N ASP A 83 2.05 -4.31 -24.93
CA ASP A 83 2.35 -5.76 -24.86
C ASP A 83 3.15 -6.24 -23.64
N LEU A 84 3.46 -5.36 -22.68
CA LEU A 84 4.17 -5.75 -21.43
C LEU A 84 3.24 -6.18 -20.31
N CYS A 85 1.94 -6.07 -20.51
CA CYS A 85 0.95 -6.39 -19.47
C CYS A 85 0.66 -7.89 -19.39
N ASP A 86 0.55 -8.41 -18.17
CA ASP A 86 -0.21 -9.63 -17.90
C ASP A 86 -1.70 -9.31 -17.92
N VAL A 87 -2.42 -9.83 -18.89
CA VAL A 87 -3.84 -9.55 -19.10
C VAL A 87 -4.69 -9.94 -17.89
N SER A 88 -4.40 -11.09 -17.28
CA SER A 88 -5.15 -11.58 -16.11
C SER A 88 -4.95 -10.70 -14.89
N ALA A 89 -3.74 -10.20 -14.70
CA ALA A 89 -3.43 -9.24 -13.63
C ALA A 89 -4.14 -7.89 -13.85
N VAL A 90 -4.18 -7.40 -15.10
CA VAL A 90 -4.92 -6.17 -15.44
C VAL A 90 -6.41 -6.33 -15.18
N GLU A 91 -7.01 -7.45 -15.62
CA GLU A 91 -8.43 -7.71 -15.39
C GLU A 91 -8.77 -7.77 -13.90
N MET A 92 -7.98 -8.46 -13.10
CA MET A 92 -8.16 -8.54 -11.65
C MET A 92 -8.06 -7.15 -11.03
N LEU A 93 -6.99 -6.42 -11.29
CA LEU A 93 -6.74 -5.08 -10.75
C LEU A 93 -7.89 -4.10 -11.07
N VAL A 94 -8.34 -4.07 -12.32
CA VAL A 94 -9.42 -3.17 -12.75
C VAL A 94 -10.76 -3.53 -12.12
N ARG A 95 -11.09 -4.83 -12.02
CA ARG A 95 -12.35 -5.28 -11.44
C ARG A 95 -12.41 -5.08 -9.92
N GLU A 96 -11.29 -5.22 -9.23
CA GLU A 96 -11.21 -5.06 -7.78
C GLU A 96 -11.06 -3.58 -7.35
N ALA A 97 -10.63 -2.69 -8.23
CA ALA A 97 -10.38 -1.30 -7.89
C ALA A 97 -11.56 -0.58 -7.19
N PRO A 98 -12.84 -0.74 -7.59
CA PRO A 98 -13.94 -0.09 -6.89
C PRO A 98 -14.11 -0.57 -5.43
N SER A 99 -13.91 -1.86 -5.17
CA SER A 99 -13.97 -2.40 -3.80
C SER A 99 -12.81 -1.90 -2.95
N CYS A 100 -11.61 -1.78 -3.54
CA CYS A 100 -10.44 -1.20 -2.88
C CYS A 100 -10.65 0.28 -2.55
N VAL A 101 -11.24 1.08 -3.46
CA VAL A 101 -11.59 2.49 -3.21
C VAL A 101 -12.57 2.59 -2.04
N ASN A 102 -13.63 1.77 -2.02
CA ASN A 102 -14.58 1.72 -0.89
C ASN A 102 -13.88 1.33 0.41
N ARG A 103 -12.96 0.38 0.38
CA ARG A 103 -12.15 -0.02 1.55
C ARG A 103 -11.34 1.16 2.08
N LEU A 104 -10.67 1.92 1.21
CA LEU A 104 -9.90 3.11 1.59
C LEU A 104 -10.79 4.19 2.21
N GLN A 105 -11.99 4.42 1.67
CA GLN A 105 -12.95 5.36 2.25
C GLN A 105 -13.40 4.91 3.66
N ASN A 106 -13.66 3.62 3.84
CA ASN A 106 -14.02 3.06 5.15
C ASN A 106 -12.87 3.17 6.17
N LEU A 107 -11.63 3.17 5.72
CA LEU A 107 -10.45 3.46 6.54
C LEU A 107 -10.26 4.97 6.80
N GLY A 108 -11.13 5.84 6.26
CA GLY A 108 -11.09 7.27 6.49
C GLY A 108 -10.38 8.07 5.39
N MET A 109 -10.03 7.49 4.26
CA MET A 109 -9.50 8.26 3.12
C MET A 109 -10.61 9.09 2.48
N ILE A 110 -10.41 10.40 2.42
CA ILE A 110 -11.37 11.35 1.85
C ILE A 110 -10.87 11.79 0.48
N PHE A 111 -11.47 11.25 -0.57
CA PHE A 111 -11.25 11.70 -1.95
C PHE A 111 -11.98 13.01 -2.23
N ASP A 112 -11.49 13.75 -3.21
CA ASP A 112 -12.13 14.97 -3.66
C ASP A 112 -13.54 14.67 -4.22
N GLN A 113 -14.47 15.55 -3.93
CA GLN A 113 -15.89 15.41 -4.31
C GLN A 113 -16.38 16.64 -5.05
N SER A 114 -17.36 16.44 -5.90
CA SER A 114 -18.14 17.50 -6.58
C SER A 114 -19.61 17.13 -6.53
N SER A 115 -20.46 17.98 -5.95
CA SER A 115 -21.91 17.75 -5.82
C SER A 115 -22.24 16.39 -5.18
N ASP A 116 -21.59 16.06 -4.06
CA ASP A 116 -21.75 14.80 -3.29
C ASP A 116 -21.34 13.52 -4.02
N GLN A 117 -20.66 13.64 -5.17
CA GLN A 117 -20.09 12.51 -5.89
C GLN A 117 -18.57 12.57 -5.91
N LEU A 118 -17.89 11.41 -5.98
CA LEU A 118 -16.46 11.33 -6.16
C LEU A 118 -16.03 12.12 -7.41
N SER A 119 -15.11 13.05 -7.25
CA SER A 119 -14.54 13.80 -8.38
C SER A 119 -13.51 12.94 -9.10
N THR A 120 -13.64 12.86 -10.41
CA THR A 120 -12.69 12.12 -11.26
C THR A 120 -12.12 13.02 -12.35
N THR A 121 -10.85 12.81 -12.69
CA THR A 121 -10.20 13.48 -13.83
C THR A 121 -9.92 12.50 -14.97
N LEU A 122 -9.74 13.09 -16.14
CA LEU A 122 -9.21 12.41 -17.32
C LEU A 122 -7.69 12.66 -17.34
N GLU A 123 -6.93 11.59 -17.25
CA GLU A 123 -5.48 11.65 -17.39
C GLU A 123 -5.01 10.92 -18.64
N ALA A 124 -3.72 11.10 -19.00
CA ALA A 124 -3.13 10.45 -20.16
C ALA A 124 -3.35 8.93 -20.15
N ALA A 125 -3.56 8.35 -21.32
CA ALA A 125 -3.88 6.95 -21.57
C ALA A 125 -5.26 6.47 -21.10
N HIS A 126 -6.09 7.29 -20.45
CA HIS A 126 -7.47 6.95 -20.12
C HIS A 126 -8.46 7.53 -21.14
N SER A 127 -9.41 6.73 -21.61
CA SER A 127 -10.52 7.16 -22.47
C SER A 127 -11.70 7.78 -21.70
N CYS A 128 -11.79 7.48 -20.38
CA CYS A 128 -12.83 7.99 -19.49
C CYS A 128 -12.25 8.68 -18.26
N ARG A 129 -13.05 9.57 -17.65
CA ARG A 129 -12.71 10.22 -16.38
C ARG A 129 -12.89 9.22 -15.25
N ARG A 130 -11.81 8.62 -14.76
CA ARG A 130 -11.82 7.60 -13.69
C ARG A 130 -10.78 7.76 -12.62
N VAL A 131 -9.94 8.78 -12.73
CA VAL A 131 -8.83 8.96 -11.77
C VAL A 131 -9.31 9.78 -10.59
N LEU A 132 -9.32 9.16 -9.42
CA LEU A 132 -9.68 9.74 -8.12
C LEU A 132 -8.47 10.37 -7.47
N HIS A 133 -8.64 11.50 -6.79
CA HIS A 133 -7.53 12.17 -6.12
C HIS A 133 -7.89 12.73 -4.75
N VAL A 134 -6.85 13.10 -4.01
CA VAL A 134 -6.89 14.01 -2.85
C VAL A 134 -5.99 15.19 -3.19
N LYS A 135 -6.54 16.18 -3.89
CA LYS A 135 -5.78 17.32 -4.43
C LYS A 135 -4.55 16.84 -5.23
N ASP A 136 -3.37 17.35 -4.91
CA ASP A 136 -2.06 16.98 -5.50
C ASP A 136 -1.23 16.02 -4.63
N ARG A 137 -1.86 15.36 -3.65
CA ARG A 137 -1.19 14.58 -2.60
C ARG A 137 -1.88 13.25 -2.28
N THR A 138 -2.44 12.60 -3.30
CA THR A 138 -3.19 11.34 -3.14
C THR A 138 -2.37 10.27 -2.44
N GLY A 139 -1.12 10.06 -2.85
CA GLY A 139 -0.25 9.09 -2.21
C GLY A 139 0.07 9.40 -0.75
N ARG A 140 0.21 10.69 -0.42
CA ARG A 140 0.40 11.12 0.96
C ARG A 140 -0.82 10.81 1.82
N ALA A 141 -2.02 11.15 1.35
CA ALA A 141 -3.27 10.88 2.06
C ALA A 141 -3.46 9.37 2.27
N LEU A 142 -3.19 8.56 1.23
CA LEU A 142 -3.25 7.10 1.30
C LEU A 142 -2.31 6.55 2.39
N VAL A 143 -1.03 6.92 2.35
CA VAL A 143 -0.04 6.41 3.31
C VAL A 143 -0.35 6.87 4.74
N GLU A 144 -0.80 8.11 4.94
CA GLU A 144 -1.16 8.63 6.27
C GLU A 144 -2.30 7.83 6.90
N VAL A 145 -3.36 7.55 6.13
CA VAL A 145 -4.50 6.75 6.60
C VAL A 145 -4.07 5.32 6.94
N LEU A 146 -3.34 4.65 6.05
CA LEU A 146 -2.91 3.28 6.27
C LEU A 146 -1.93 3.17 7.45
N GLU A 147 -0.98 4.10 7.56
CA GLU A 147 0.01 4.13 8.64
C GLU A 147 -0.65 4.33 10.00
N ASP A 148 -1.64 5.21 10.09
CA ASP A 148 -2.40 5.43 11.32
C ASP A 148 -3.12 4.16 11.80
N HIS A 149 -3.77 3.44 10.89
CA HIS A 149 -4.41 2.17 11.22
C HIS A 149 -3.42 1.09 11.64
N VAL A 150 -2.28 0.97 10.95
CA VAL A 150 -1.22 0.00 11.30
C VAL A 150 -0.65 0.28 12.70
N GLU A 151 -0.41 1.57 13.02
CA GLU A 151 0.14 1.96 14.32
C GLU A 151 -0.81 1.71 15.50
N ASN A 152 -2.11 1.61 15.23
CA ASN A 152 -3.14 1.32 16.23
C ASN A 152 -3.42 -0.18 16.41
N LYS A 153 -2.83 -1.08 15.60
CA LYS A 153 -2.95 -2.53 15.77
C LYS A 153 -1.93 -3.06 16.77
N GLU A 154 -2.38 -3.79 17.78
CA GLU A 154 -1.53 -4.34 18.84
C GLU A 154 -0.63 -5.50 18.36
N ASN A 155 -1.11 -6.25 17.37
CA ASN A 155 -0.42 -7.41 16.79
C ASN A 155 0.62 -7.04 15.73
N ILE A 156 0.81 -5.75 15.42
CA ILE A 156 1.78 -5.27 14.43
C ILE A 156 2.88 -4.48 15.12
N LEU A 157 4.13 -4.90 14.93
CA LEU A 157 5.30 -4.14 15.33
C LEU A 157 5.91 -3.44 14.11
N HIS A 158 5.84 -2.11 14.06
CA HIS A 158 6.44 -1.31 12.99
C HIS A 158 7.82 -0.80 13.39
N CYS A 159 8.87 -1.38 12.81
CA CYS A 159 10.27 -0.98 13.02
C CYS A 159 10.75 -0.07 11.89
N ARG A 160 11.17 1.14 12.23
CA ARG A 160 11.73 2.14 11.31
C ARG A 160 13.24 2.21 11.45
N GLY A 161 13.94 2.56 10.35
CA GLY A 161 15.41 2.64 10.32
C GLY A 161 16.09 1.30 10.16
N VAL A 162 15.34 0.23 9.90
CA VAL A 162 15.86 -1.13 9.77
C VAL A 162 15.95 -1.49 8.29
N ARG A 163 17.14 -1.82 7.82
CA ARG A 163 17.39 -2.25 6.45
C ARG A 163 17.50 -3.76 6.37
N VAL A 164 16.60 -4.39 5.64
CA VAL A 164 16.74 -5.81 5.28
C VAL A 164 17.82 -5.95 4.21
N THR A 165 18.76 -6.85 4.41
CA THR A 165 19.89 -7.10 3.51
C THR A 165 19.79 -8.42 2.78
N ASP A 166 19.15 -9.42 3.40
CA ASP A 166 19.02 -10.74 2.81
C ASP A 166 17.83 -11.51 3.40
N LEU A 167 17.42 -12.58 2.70
CA LEU A 167 16.50 -13.59 3.21
C LEU A 167 17.28 -14.77 3.79
N LEU A 168 16.88 -15.25 4.95
CA LEU A 168 17.44 -16.46 5.53
C LEU A 168 16.70 -17.67 4.96
N ILE A 169 17.40 -18.46 4.14
CA ILE A 169 16.83 -19.63 3.48
C ILE A 169 17.46 -20.90 4.07
N GLU A 170 16.63 -21.76 4.63
CA GLU A 170 17.02 -23.05 5.16
C GLU A 170 16.17 -24.15 4.52
N ASN A 171 16.81 -25.15 3.91
CA ASN A 171 16.11 -26.23 3.21
C ASN A 171 15.03 -25.74 2.20
N GLU A 172 15.37 -24.74 1.40
CA GLU A 172 14.47 -24.10 0.42
C GLU A 172 13.25 -23.36 1.04
N VAL A 173 13.25 -23.17 2.34
CA VAL A 173 12.21 -22.43 3.07
C VAL A 173 12.78 -21.13 3.62
N CYS A 174 12.04 -20.02 3.44
CA CYS A 174 12.39 -18.75 4.07
C CYS A 174 12.09 -18.83 5.57
N SER A 175 13.15 -18.81 6.40
CA SER A 175 13.05 -18.88 7.86
C SER A 175 13.14 -17.50 8.52
N GLY A 176 13.49 -16.46 7.77
CA GLY A 176 13.62 -15.11 8.32
C GLY A 176 14.33 -14.14 7.40
N VAL A 177 14.78 -13.02 7.97
CA VAL A 177 15.50 -11.97 7.24
C VAL A 177 16.74 -11.52 8.01
N GLN A 178 17.79 -11.17 7.29
CA GLN A 178 18.93 -10.49 7.85
C GLN A 178 18.70 -8.97 7.81
N VAL A 179 18.98 -8.28 8.90
CA VAL A 179 18.79 -6.84 9.01
C VAL A 179 20.05 -6.12 9.44
N LEU A 180 20.21 -4.89 8.96
CA LEU A 180 21.15 -3.91 9.48
C LEU A 180 20.36 -2.82 10.18
N ASP A 181 20.73 -2.51 11.41
CA ASP A 181 20.24 -1.33 12.11
C ASP A 181 20.86 -0.09 11.48
N GLY A 182 20.02 0.90 11.12
CA GLY A 182 20.46 2.14 10.50
C GLY A 182 21.14 3.15 11.42
N SER A 183 21.56 2.70 12.60
CA SER A 183 22.20 3.54 13.64
C SER A 183 23.71 3.74 13.44
N SER A 184 24.25 3.46 12.27
CA SER A 184 25.67 3.70 11.95
C SER A 184 25.85 4.63 10.76
#